data_9583f2a2ac6fe49999499c0df01bfcb7
#
_entry.id   9583f2a2ac6fe49999499c0df01bfcb7
#
_cell.length_a   1.000
_cell.length_b   1.000
_cell.length_c   1.000
_cell.angle_alpha   90.00
_cell.angle_beta   90.00
_cell.angle_gamma   90.00
#
_symmetry.space_group_name_H-M   'P 1'
#
loop_
_entity.id
_entity.type
_entity.pdbx_description
1 polymer ?
#
loop_
_entity_poly.entity_id
_entity_poly.type
_entity_poly.pdbx_seq_one_letter_code
_entity_poly.pdbx_strand_id
1 'polypeptide(L)'
;MNQEKEIVRRDRARKMVAYLKKAYPKPKSELTYRTPFQFLVSVILSAQCTDKVVNRITMPLYKKYKTAGDFAKAKPAVFQKEISSIPFFRNKTKAILGTAKIVARDFKGKVPGTATALIGLPGIGYKTAHVVLGELYEEWGGIPTDTHVKRFARRFELSHNTDLKKISHDLEALIPKKDWKYVNNGLVLYGRYVCSARPHDCAGHPLTQIWPSAANIWHKTR
;
A
#
# COMPACT_ATOMS: atom_id res chain seq x y z
N MET A 1 5.07 1.22 31.66
CA MET A 1 6.02 1.17 30.55
C MET A 1 6.75 2.51 30.55
N ASN A 2 8.07 2.50 30.61
CA ASN A 2 8.87 3.64 31.02
C ASN A 2 8.74 4.80 30.01
N GLN A 3 8.41 6.01 30.46
CA GLN A 3 8.28 7.24 29.62
C GLN A 3 9.55 7.49 28.78
N GLU A 4 10.71 7.18 29.31
CA GLU A 4 11.99 7.28 28.61
C GLU A 4 12.05 6.40 27.34
N LYS A 5 11.54 5.16 27.42
CA LYS A 5 11.46 4.25 26.25
C LYS A 5 10.54 4.82 25.14
N GLU A 6 9.46 5.48 25.54
CA GLU A 6 8.52 6.11 24.61
C GLU A 6 9.14 7.32 23.90
N ILE A 7 9.87 8.17 24.63
CA ILE A 7 10.57 9.33 24.06
C ILE A 7 11.61 8.89 23.03
N VAL A 8 12.42 7.87 23.34
CA VAL A 8 13.43 7.32 22.42
C VAL A 8 12.77 6.72 21.16
N ARG A 9 11.64 6.03 21.32
CA ARG A 9 10.88 5.46 20.21
C ARG A 9 10.30 6.53 19.28
N ARG A 10 9.78 7.62 19.84
CA ARG A 10 9.29 8.79 19.06
C ARG A 10 10.41 9.49 18.31
N ASP A 11 11.58 9.70 18.92
CA ASP A 11 12.73 10.30 18.26
C ASP A 11 13.21 9.44 17.08
N ARG A 12 13.27 8.14 17.25
CA ARG A 12 13.61 7.18 16.20
C ARG A 12 12.62 7.24 15.02
N ALA A 13 11.31 7.25 15.32
CA ALA A 13 10.28 7.41 14.31
C ALA A 13 10.42 8.75 13.56
N ARG A 14 10.67 9.85 14.28
CA ARG A 14 10.91 11.19 13.71
C ARG A 14 12.10 11.21 12.76
N LYS A 15 13.24 10.63 13.16
CA LYS A 15 14.46 10.53 12.33
C LYS A 15 14.21 9.70 11.07
N MET A 16 13.54 8.55 11.20
CA MET A 16 13.15 7.71 10.08
C MET A 16 12.29 8.48 9.07
N VAL A 17 11.26 9.17 9.53
CA VAL A 17 10.39 9.99 8.69
C VAL A 17 11.15 11.13 8.03
N ALA A 18 12.05 11.81 8.75
CA ALA A 18 12.88 12.89 8.19
C ALA A 18 13.75 12.38 7.03
N TYR A 19 14.34 11.20 7.17
CA TYR A 19 15.08 10.56 6.08
C TYR A 19 14.15 10.23 4.89
N LEU A 20 12.99 9.60 5.14
CA LEU A 20 12.06 9.22 4.08
C LEU A 20 11.55 10.43 3.30
N LYS A 21 11.29 11.55 3.97
CA LYS A 21 10.93 12.83 3.32
C LYS A 21 12.03 13.34 2.38
N LYS A 22 13.28 13.26 2.82
CA LYS A 22 14.44 13.70 2.02
C LYS A 22 14.67 12.78 0.83
N ALA A 23 14.63 11.46 1.05
CA ALA A 23 14.89 10.46 0.02
C ALA A 23 13.74 10.32 -0.99
N TYR A 24 12.51 10.49 -0.53
CA TYR A 24 11.28 10.32 -1.32
C TYR A 24 10.33 11.51 -1.10
N PRO A 25 10.62 12.71 -1.63
CA PRO A 25 9.83 13.92 -1.35
C PRO A 25 8.37 13.84 -1.84
N LYS A 26 8.12 13.03 -2.88
CA LYS A 26 6.79 12.77 -3.44
C LYS A 26 6.59 11.27 -3.63
N PRO A 27 6.50 10.48 -2.52
CA PRO A 27 6.41 9.03 -2.64
C PRO A 27 5.03 8.65 -3.19
N LYS A 28 5.03 8.02 -4.37
CA LYS A 28 3.82 7.56 -5.07
C LYS A 28 3.84 6.06 -5.24
N SER A 29 2.68 5.49 -5.49
CA SER A 29 2.55 4.11 -5.94
C SER A 29 3.28 3.90 -7.28
N GLU A 30 3.92 2.74 -7.46
CA GLU A 30 4.55 2.37 -8.74
C GLU A 30 3.55 1.71 -9.71
N LEU A 31 2.29 1.59 -9.32
CA LEU A 31 1.22 1.12 -10.20
C LEU A 31 0.93 2.15 -11.30
N THR A 32 0.91 1.70 -12.55
CA THR A 32 0.63 2.55 -13.70
C THR A 32 -0.88 2.66 -13.93
N TYR A 33 -1.39 3.89 -14.03
CA TYR A 33 -2.80 4.18 -14.30
C TYR A 33 -2.95 5.55 -14.98
N ARG A 34 -4.11 5.79 -15.61
CA ARG A 34 -4.46 7.07 -16.23
C ARG A 34 -5.69 7.72 -15.59
N THR A 35 -6.55 6.90 -14.94
CA THR A 35 -7.76 7.38 -14.30
C THR A 35 -7.84 6.85 -12.86
N PRO A 36 -8.55 7.52 -11.93
CA PRO A 36 -8.77 7.05 -10.58
C PRO A 36 -9.35 5.63 -10.52
N PHE A 37 -10.26 5.28 -11.43
CA PHE A 37 -10.84 3.94 -11.44
C PHE A 37 -9.81 2.88 -11.89
N GLN A 38 -8.93 3.20 -12.84
CA GLN A 38 -7.83 2.31 -13.22
C GLN A 38 -6.85 2.09 -12.05
N PHE A 39 -6.58 3.13 -11.24
CA PHE A 39 -5.81 2.95 -10.03
C PHE A 39 -6.47 1.96 -9.07
N LEU A 40 -7.78 2.11 -8.80
CA LEU A 40 -8.53 1.19 -7.96
C LEU A 40 -8.43 -0.25 -8.46
N VAL A 41 -8.58 -0.47 -9.77
CA VAL A 41 -8.40 -1.79 -10.41
C VAL A 41 -6.98 -2.31 -10.20
N SER A 42 -5.95 -1.48 -10.41
CA SER A 42 -4.55 -1.86 -10.20
C SER A 42 -4.29 -2.28 -8.75
N VAL A 43 -4.84 -1.58 -7.77
CA VAL A 43 -4.69 -1.94 -6.35
C VAL A 43 -5.38 -3.27 -6.03
N ILE A 44 -6.57 -3.55 -6.58
CA ILE A 44 -7.21 -4.87 -6.42
C ILE A 44 -6.35 -5.98 -7.05
N LEU A 45 -5.76 -5.72 -8.22
CA LEU A 45 -4.90 -6.69 -8.92
C LEU A 45 -3.59 -6.91 -8.17
N SER A 46 -3.04 -5.91 -7.46
CA SER A 46 -1.75 -6.01 -6.76
C SER A 46 -1.78 -6.87 -5.49
N ALA A 47 -2.95 -7.25 -4.99
CA ALA A 47 -3.05 -8.17 -3.86
C ALA A 47 -2.34 -9.50 -4.19
N GLN A 48 -1.26 -9.83 -3.45
CA GLN A 48 -0.39 -11.00 -3.67
C GLN A 48 0.20 -11.07 -5.10
N CYS A 49 0.46 -9.92 -5.71
CA CYS A 49 1.08 -9.79 -7.01
C CYS A 49 2.02 -8.58 -7.03
N THR A 50 3.16 -8.68 -7.72
CA THR A 50 4.10 -7.55 -7.81
C THR A 50 3.58 -6.47 -8.75
N ASP A 51 3.87 -5.20 -8.46
CA ASP A 51 3.46 -4.07 -9.30
C ASP A 51 3.97 -4.22 -10.74
N LYS A 52 5.17 -4.78 -10.93
CA LYS A 52 5.73 -5.07 -12.27
C LYS A 52 4.82 -5.98 -13.10
N VAL A 53 4.30 -7.04 -12.48
CA VAL A 53 3.36 -7.97 -13.16
C VAL A 53 2.02 -7.30 -13.40
N VAL A 54 1.50 -6.56 -12.40
CA VAL A 54 0.26 -5.80 -12.56
C VAL A 54 0.38 -4.81 -13.72
N ASN A 55 1.42 -3.98 -13.74
CA ASN A 55 1.63 -2.98 -14.80
C ASN A 55 1.71 -3.60 -16.19
N ARG A 56 2.38 -4.76 -16.34
CA ARG A 56 2.45 -5.49 -17.60
C ARG A 56 1.06 -5.90 -18.11
N ILE A 57 0.19 -6.36 -17.21
CA ILE A 57 -1.16 -6.81 -17.56
C ILE A 57 -2.11 -5.62 -17.78
N THR A 58 -2.00 -4.59 -16.97
CA THR A 58 -2.91 -3.44 -17.05
C THR A 58 -2.62 -2.52 -18.24
N MET A 59 -1.39 -2.51 -18.75
CA MET A 59 -1.04 -1.67 -19.91
C MET A 59 -1.94 -1.92 -21.14
N PRO A 60 -2.12 -3.16 -21.65
CA PRO A 60 -3.08 -3.44 -22.72
C PRO A 60 -4.54 -3.31 -22.26
N LEU A 61 -4.83 -3.71 -21.01
CA LEU A 61 -6.16 -3.69 -20.43
C LEU A 61 -6.76 -2.27 -20.43
N TYR A 62 -5.97 -1.27 -20.05
CA TYR A 62 -6.40 0.13 -19.93
C TYR A 62 -6.52 0.86 -21.28
N LYS A 63 -6.02 0.28 -22.38
CA LYS A 63 -6.34 0.75 -23.73
C LYS A 63 -7.79 0.40 -24.07
N LYS A 64 -8.29 -0.74 -23.59
CA LYS A 64 -9.64 -1.26 -23.84
C LYS A 64 -10.65 -0.72 -22.84
N TYR A 65 -10.33 -0.73 -21.54
CA TYR A 65 -11.22 -0.31 -20.46
C TYR A 65 -10.73 1.01 -19.86
N LYS A 66 -11.36 2.12 -20.22
CA LYS A 66 -10.95 3.48 -19.82
C LYS A 66 -11.70 3.97 -18.59
N THR A 67 -12.98 3.61 -18.45
CA THR A 67 -13.90 4.10 -17.42
C THR A 67 -14.51 2.95 -16.61
N ALA A 68 -15.08 3.26 -15.45
CA ALA A 68 -15.86 2.29 -14.67
C ALA A 68 -16.99 1.65 -15.50
N GLY A 69 -17.61 2.44 -16.39
CA GLY A 69 -18.65 1.94 -17.30
C GLY A 69 -18.14 0.89 -18.28
N ASP A 70 -16.91 1.03 -18.80
CA ASP A 70 -16.32 0.03 -19.71
C ASP A 70 -16.09 -1.29 -18.98
N PHE A 71 -15.54 -1.23 -17.76
CA PHE A 71 -15.37 -2.42 -16.91
C PHE A 71 -16.71 -3.05 -16.54
N ALA A 72 -17.75 -2.24 -16.24
CA ALA A 72 -19.07 -2.73 -15.88
C ALA A 72 -19.75 -3.53 -17.00
N LYS A 73 -19.45 -3.16 -18.25
CA LYS A 73 -19.97 -3.83 -19.48
C LYS A 73 -19.11 -4.99 -19.95
N ALA A 74 -17.95 -5.23 -19.32
CA ALA A 74 -17.04 -6.30 -19.73
C ALA A 74 -17.67 -7.68 -19.53
N LYS A 75 -17.52 -8.56 -20.52
CA LYS A 75 -17.95 -9.95 -20.40
C LYS A 75 -17.02 -10.70 -19.42
N PRO A 76 -17.53 -11.29 -18.33
CA PRO A 76 -16.70 -11.90 -17.28
C PRO A 76 -15.67 -12.91 -17.81
N ALA A 77 -16.05 -13.78 -18.72
CA ALA A 77 -15.14 -14.80 -19.29
C ALA A 77 -13.98 -14.16 -20.07
N VAL A 78 -14.24 -13.06 -20.81
CA VAL A 78 -13.21 -12.33 -21.56
C VAL A 78 -12.26 -11.62 -20.60
N PHE A 79 -12.80 -10.86 -19.65
CA PHE A 79 -11.97 -10.14 -18.66
C PHE A 79 -11.14 -11.09 -17.80
N GLN A 80 -11.72 -12.23 -17.40
CA GLN A 80 -11.02 -13.27 -16.67
C GLN A 80 -9.82 -13.83 -17.42
N LYS A 81 -9.95 -14.05 -18.74
CA LYS A 81 -8.84 -14.49 -19.61
C LYS A 81 -7.76 -13.43 -19.72
N GLU A 82 -8.12 -12.15 -19.80
CA GLU A 82 -7.18 -11.03 -19.92
C GLU A 82 -6.30 -10.86 -18.67
N ILE A 83 -6.79 -11.24 -17.48
CA ILE A 83 -6.03 -11.13 -16.22
C ILE A 83 -5.59 -12.51 -15.68
N SER A 84 -5.64 -13.57 -16.48
CA SER A 84 -5.43 -14.98 -16.03
C SER A 84 -4.06 -15.25 -15.42
N SER A 85 -3.04 -14.46 -15.76
CA SER A 85 -1.70 -14.55 -15.14
C SER A 85 -1.58 -13.89 -13.75
N ILE A 86 -2.64 -13.22 -13.27
CA ILE A 86 -2.68 -12.64 -11.94
C ILE A 86 -3.15 -13.68 -10.92
N PRO A 87 -2.49 -13.86 -9.77
CA PRO A 87 -2.96 -14.75 -8.72
C PRO A 87 -4.41 -14.43 -8.32
N PHE A 88 -5.22 -15.47 -8.08
CA PHE A 88 -6.65 -15.35 -7.71
C PHE A 88 -7.50 -14.58 -8.74
N PHE A 89 -7.13 -14.63 -10.00
CA PHE A 89 -7.77 -13.89 -11.09
C PHE A 89 -9.30 -14.06 -11.15
N ARG A 90 -9.84 -15.26 -10.82
CA ARG A 90 -11.30 -15.50 -10.80
C ARG A 90 -12.02 -14.63 -9.77
N ASN A 91 -11.49 -14.58 -8.54
CA ASN A 91 -12.05 -13.74 -7.47
C ASN A 91 -11.84 -12.24 -7.77
N LYS A 92 -10.68 -11.88 -8.30
CA LYS A 92 -10.39 -10.50 -8.73
C LYS A 92 -11.28 -10.05 -9.88
N THR A 93 -11.60 -10.94 -10.83
CA THR A 93 -12.60 -10.66 -11.87
C THR A 93 -13.95 -10.29 -11.25
N LYS A 94 -14.46 -11.14 -10.35
CA LYS A 94 -15.75 -10.87 -9.66
C LYS A 94 -15.71 -9.54 -8.91
N ALA A 95 -14.65 -9.30 -8.17
CA ALA A 95 -14.45 -8.07 -7.39
C ALA A 95 -14.41 -6.83 -8.29
N ILE A 96 -13.57 -6.81 -9.32
CA ILE A 96 -13.40 -5.66 -10.22
C ILE A 96 -14.68 -5.35 -10.98
N LEU A 97 -15.30 -6.34 -11.59
CA LEU A 97 -16.54 -6.12 -12.36
C LEU A 97 -17.73 -5.75 -11.46
N GLY A 98 -17.79 -6.31 -10.25
CA GLY A 98 -18.77 -5.93 -9.24
C GLY A 98 -18.57 -4.48 -8.78
N THR A 99 -17.34 -4.11 -8.42
CA THR A 99 -16.98 -2.73 -8.07
C THR A 99 -17.26 -1.76 -9.21
N ALA A 100 -16.96 -2.14 -10.45
CA ALA A 100 -17.22 -1.29 -11.62
C ALA A 100 -18.72 -0.99 -11.80
N LYS A 101 -19.59 -2.00 -11.63
CA LYS A 101 -21.04 -1.83 -11.71
C LYS A 101 -21.56 -0.87 -10.63
N ILE A 102 -21.10 -1.03 -9.39
CA ILE A 102 -21.49 -0.16 -8.26
C ILE A 102 -20.99 1.27 -8.50
N VAL A 103 -19.71 1.45 -8.85
CA VAL A 103 -19.14 2.77 -9.10
C VAL A 103 -19.82 3.47 -10.26
N ALA A 104 -20.13 2.76 -11.35
CA ALA A 104 -20.83 3.33 -12.49
C ALA A 104 -22.27 3.75 -12.13
N ARG A 105 -23.00 2.92 -11.36
CA ARG A 105 -24.41 3.13 -11.00
C ARG A 105 -24.57 4.16 -9.88
N ASP A 106 -23.85 4.00 -8.77
CA ASP A 106 -24.13 4.70 -7.51
C ASP A 106 -23.22 5.93 -7.33
N PHE A 107 -22.04 5.95 -7.97
CA PHE A 107 -21.06 7.02 -7.85
C PHE A 107 -20.79 7.77 -9.17
N LYS A 108 -21.67 7.63 -10.18
CA LYS A 108 -21.56 8.30 -11.47
C LYS A 108 -20.18 8.11 -12.15
N GLY A 109 -19.60 6.93 -11.95
CA GLY A 109 -18.27 6.56 -12.50
C GLY A 109 -17.08 7.11 -11.71
N LYS A 110 -17.26 7.85 -10.64
CA LYS A 110 -16.19 8.40 -9.78
C LYS A 110 -15.87 7.44 -8.65
N VAL A 111 -14.58 7.27 -8.36
CA VAL A 111 -14.15 6.48 -7.19
C VAL A 111 -14.60 7.19 -5.91
N PRO A 112 -15.21 6.49 -4.93
CA PRO A 112 -15.62 7.12 -3.67
C PRO A 112 -14.45 7.70 -2.89
N GLY A 113 -14.65 8.88 -2.28
CA GLY A 113 -13.63 9.59 -1.49
C GLY A 113 -13.71 9.32 0.02
N THR A 114 -14.42 8.27 0.48
CA THR A 114 -14.50 7.91 1.90
C THR A 114 -14.18 6.45 2.14
N ALA A 115 -13.56 6.15 3.29
CA ALA A 115 -13.19 4.79 3.66
C ALA A 115 -14.41 3.86 3.72
N THR A 116 -15.51 4.31 4.32
CA THR A 116 -16.75 3.54 4.44
C THR A 116 -17.30 3.14 3.08
N ALA A 117 -17.38 4.09 2.14
CA ALA A 117 -17.89 3.81 0.80
C ALA A 117 -16.95 2.87 0.01
N LEU A 118 -15.63 3.03 0.15
CA LEU A 118 -14.63 2.15 -0.49
C LEU A 118 -14.70 0.72 0.07
N ILE A 119 -14.78 0.55 1.40
CA ILE A 119 -14.85 -0.78 2.04
C ILE A 119 -16.14 -1.52 1.66
N GLY A 120 -17.20 -0.80 1.33
CA GLY A 120 -18.45 -1.38 0.80
C GLY A 120 -18.34 -1.95 -0.62
N LEU A 121 -17.22 -1.70 -1.33
CA LEU A 121 -17.02 -2.21 -2.69
C LEU A 121 -16.39 -3.61 -2.67
N PRO A 122 -16.80 -4.52 -3.57
CA PRO A 122 -16.25 -5.86 -3.66
C PRO A 122 -14.72 -5.89 -3.80
N GLY A 123 -14.05 -6.69 -2.99
CA GLY A 123 -12.59 -6.87 -3.04
C GLY A 123 -11.77 -5.74 -2.41
N ILE A 124 -12.41 -4.79 -1.74
CA ILE A 124 -11.75 -3.68 -1.07
C ILE A 124 -11.83 -3.84 0.44
N GLY A 125 -10.72 -4.19 1.05
CA GLY A 125 -10.56 -4.20 2.49
C GLY A 125 -10.02 -2.87 3.03
N TYR A 126 -9.89 -2.78 4.36
CA TYR A 126 -9.40 -1.60 5.08
C TYR A 126 -8.10 -1.04 4.48
N LYS A 127 -7.07 -1.88 4.31
CA LYS A 127 -5.78 -1.46 3.74
C LYS A 127 -5.95 -0.86 2.34
N THR A 128 -6.68 -1.54 1.46
CA THR A 128 -6.91 -1.10 0.08
C THR A 128 -7.61 0.25 0.03
N ALA A 129 -8.64 0.44 0.87
CA ALA A 129 -9.36 1.71 0.97
C ALA A 129 -8.40 2.86 1.34
N HIS A 130 -7.55 2.68 2.34
CA HIS A 130 -6.60 3.73 2.76
C HIS A 130 -5.48 3.98 1.75
N VAL A 131 -5.02 2.97 1.01
CA VAL A 131 -4.09 3.17 -0.12
C VAL A 131 -4.74 4.01 -1.22
N VAL A 132 -6.00 3.72 -1.54
CA VAL A 132 -6.75 4.47 -2.57
C VAL A 132 -7.00 5.90 -2.14
N LEU A 133 -7.43 6.13 -0.90
CA LEU A 133 -7.65 7.47 -0.36
C LEU A 133 -6.37 8.30 -0.32
N GLY A 134 -5.28 7.70 0.16
CA GLY A 134 -3.99 8.39 0.23
C GLY A 134 -3.44 8.79 -1.14
N GLU A 135 -3.54 7.91 -2.13
CA GLU A 135 -2.99 8.18 -3.47
C GLU A 135 -3.86 9.13 -4.29
N LEU A 136 -5.19 8.98 -4.24
CA LEU A 136 -6.10 9.74 -5.10
C LEU A 136 -6.59 11.06 -4.48
N TYR A 137 -6.67 11.12 -3.15
CA TYR A 137 -7.32 12.23 -2.45
C TYR A 137 -6.41 12.89 -1.41
N GLU A 138 -5.17 12.40 -1.24
CA GLU A 138 -4.24 12.79 -0.15
C GLU A 138 -4.85 12.63 1.26
N GLU A 139 -5.88 11.79 1.38
CA GLU A 139 -6.63 11.51 2.60
C GLU A 139 -6.09 10.26 3.29
N TRP A 140 -5.33 10.45 4.34
CA TRP A 140 -4.74 9.37 5.13
C TRP A 140 -5.56 9.16 6.41
N GLY A 141 -6.46 8.16 6.38
CA GLY A 141 -7.25 7.75 7.55
C GLY A 141 -6.54 6.78 8.49
N GLY A 142 -5.31 6.41 8.15
CA GLY A 142 -4.41 5.51 8.88
C GLY A 142 -3.14 5.27 8.09
N ILE A 143 -2.17 4.55 8.67
CA ILE A 143 -0.96 4.12 7.97
C ILE A 143 -1.21 2.73 7.37
N PRO A 144 -1.41 2.59 6.04
CA PRO A 144 -1.60 1.28 5.42
C PRO A 144 -0.38 0.40 5.67
N THR A 145 -0.55 -0.64 6.50
CA THR A 145 0.55 -1.49 6.91
C THR A 145 0.60 -2.73 6.01
N ASP A 146 1.65 -2.81 5.20
CA ASP A 146 1.98 -3.96 4.38
C ASP A 146 3.19 -4.73 4.94
N THR A 147 3.73 -5.66 4.17
CA THR A 147 4.90 -6.44 4.57
C THR A 147 6.16 -5.58 4.72
N HIS A 148 6.30 -4.48 3.97
CA HIS A 148 7.42 -3.54 4.11
C HIS A 148 7.27 -2.73 5.39
N VAL A 149 6.12 -2.09 5.59
CA VAL A 149 5.84 -1.30 6.81
C VAL A 149 5.98 -2.18 8.05
N LYS A 150 5.36 -3.39 8.06
CA LYS A 150 5.51 -4.37 9.15
C LYS A 150 6.97 -4.68 9.44
N ARG A 151 7.76 -4.98 8.41
CA ARG A 151 9.17 -5.34 8.56
C ARG A 151 9.97 -4.22 9.21
N PHE A 152 9.84 -2.99 8.70
CA PHE A 152 10.57 -1.85 9.24
C PHE A 152 10.05 -1.42 10.61
N ALA A 153 8.75 -1.42 10.85
CA ALA A 153 8.20 -1.13 12.18
C ALA A 153 8.79 -2.05 13.26
N ARG A 154 8.94 -3.34 12.96
CA ARG A 154 9.52 -4.31 13.89
C ARG A 154 11.05 -4.20 14.00
N ARG A 155 11.76 -4.08 12.87
CA ARG A 155 13.23 -3.94 12.86
C ARG A 155 13.70 -2.69 13.57
N PHE A 156 12.95 -1.62 13.46
CA PHE A 156 13.23 -0.35 14.10
C PHE A 156 12.53 -0.20 15.46
N GLU A 157 11.96 -1.29 15.99
CA GLU A 157 11.29 -1.33 17.29
C GLU A 157 10.27 -0.20 17.49
N LEU A 158 9.57 0.17 16.39
CA LEU A 158 8.47 1.14 16.45
C LEU A 158 7.15 0.47 16.85
N SER A 159 7.06 -0.86 16.65
CA SER A 159 5.96 -1.70 17.11
C SER A 159 6.47 -3.10 17.45
N HIS A 160 5.97 -3.66 18.53
CA HIS A 160 6.20 -5.05 18.94
C HIS A 160 5.04 -5.98 18.52
N ASN A 161 3.98 -5.42 17.94
CA ASN A 161 2.82 -6.17 17.48
C ASN A 161 3.14 -6.98 16.21
N THR A 162 2.35 -8.03 15.96
CA THR A 162 2.40 -8.86 14.74
C THR A 162 1.19 -8.61 13.86
N ASP A 163 0.09 -8.16 14.44
CA ASP A 163 -1.13 -7.80 13.72
C ASP A 163 -0.96 -6.46 13.00
N LEU A 164 -1.35 -6.42 11.71
CA LEU A 164 -1.14 -5.26 10.85
C LEU A 164 -1.91 -4.02 11.32
N LYS A 165 -3.11 -4.20 11.86
CA LYS A 165 -3.93 -3.09 12.35
C LYS A 165 -3.33 -2.50 13.64
N LYS A 166 -2.86 -3.35 14.55
CA LYS A 166 -2.17 -2.90 15.77
C LYS A 166 -0.87 -2.17 15.43
N ILE A 167 -0.10 -2.66 14.45
CA ILE A 167 1.10 -1.96 13.98
C ILE A 167 0.75 -0.58 13.39
N SER A 168 -0.32 -0.48 12.59
CA SER A 168 -0.83 0.81 12.08
C SER A 168 -1.08 1.79 13.22
N HIS A 169 -1.85 1.37 14.24
CA HIS A 169 -2.16 2.21 15.40
C HIS A 169 -0.91 2.62 16.20
N ASP A 170 0.07 1.70 16.38
CA ASP A 170 1.33 2.04 17.06
C ASP A 170 2.10 3.15 16.30
N LEU A 171 2.15 3.03 14.96
CA LEU A 171 2.82 4.03 14.11
C LEU A 171 2.06 5.36 14.08
N GLU A 172 0.74 5.32 14.04
CA GLU A 172 -0.12 6.52 14.08
C GLU A 172 0.05 7.31 15.39
N ALA A 173 0.25 6.61 16.51
CA ALA A 173 0.53 7.23 17.80
C ALA A 173 1.92 7.90 17.87
N LEU A 174 2.88 7.43 17.05
CA LEU A 174 4.26 7.94 17.04
C LEU A 174 4.49 9.06 16.02
N ILE A 175 3.73 9.05 14.91
CA ILE A 175 4.01 9.84 13.71
C ILE A 175 2.84 10.78 13.43
N PRO A 176 3.08 12.09 13.28
CA PRO A 176 2.03 13.05 12.94
C PRO A 176 1.32 12.70 11.62
N LYS A 177 0.00 12.91 11.55
CA LYS A 177 -0.85 12.54 10.39
C LYS A 177 -0.31 13.09 9.06
N LYS A 178 0.20 14.31 9.03
CA LYS A 178 0.81 14.95 7.84
C LYS A 178 1.97 14.15 7.23
N ASP A 179 2.55 13.23 8.00
CA ASP A 179 3.73 12.48 7.63
C ASP A 179 3.43 11.01 7.25
N TRP A 180 2.19 10.56 7.39
CA TRP A 180 1.80 9.16 7.13
C TRP A 180 2.07 8.69 5.70
N LYS A 181 1.95 9.58 4.71
CA LYS A 181 2.28 9.29 3.31
C LYS A 181 3.72 8.83 3.10
N TYR A 182 4.66 9.37 3.88
CA TYR A 182 6.08 9.01 3.78
C TYR A 182 6.36 7.64 4.39
N VAL A 183 5.56 7.22 5.39
CA VAL A 183 5.74 5.93 6.05
C VAL A 183 5.32 4.79 5.13
N ASN A 184 4.11 4.84 4.56
CA ASN A 184 3.66 3.77 3.68
C ASN A 184 4.50 3.71 2.40
N ASN A 185 4.37 4.67 1.49
CA ASN A 185 5.03 4.63 0.19
C ASN A 185 6.56 4.72 0.32
N GLY A 186 7.09 5.51 1.26
CA GLY A 186 8.52 5.64 1.48
C GLY A 186 9.16 4.34 1.95
N LEU A 187 8.56 3.61 2.89
CA LEU A 187 9.09 2.32 3.33
C LEU A 187 8.93 1.21 2.28
N VAL A 188 7.89 1.28 1.44
CA VAL A 188 7.77 0.38 0.28
C VAL A 188 8.94 0.58 -0.67
N LEU A 189 9.21 1.82 -1.08
CA LEU A 189 10.32 2.17 -1.98
C LEU A 189 11.68 1.82 -1.35
N TYR A 190 11.90 2.20 -0.10
CA TYR A 190 13.12 1.86 0.63
C TYR A 190 13.32 0.34 0.72
N GLY A 191 12.26 -0.38 0.98
CA GLY A 191 12.28 -1.84 1.09
C GLY A 191 12.46 -2.59 -0.23
N ARG A 192 12.18 -1.95 -1.35
CA ARG A 192 12.40 -2.50 -2.69
C ARG A 192 13.81 -2.22 -3.20
N TYR A 193 14.30 -1.02 -3.00
CA TYR A 193 15.49 -0.52 -3.70
C TYR A 193 16.73 -0.38 -2.81
N VAL A 194 16.57 -0.32 -1.48
CA VAL A 194 17.69 -0.13 -0.57
C VAL A 194 17.87 -1.32 0.37
N CYS A 195 16.81 -1.72 1.08
CA CYS A 195 16.92 -2.73 2.12
C CYS A 195 15.91 -3.85 1.91
N SER A 196 16.28 -4.87 1.14
CA SER A 196 15.42 -6.01 0.77
C SER A 196 14.97 -6.85 1.96
N ALA A 197 14.00 -7.76 1.74
CA ALA A 197 13.52 -8.65 2.79
C ALA A 197 14.49 -9.81 3.09
N ARG A 198 15.38 -10.14 2.15
CA ARG A 198 16.37 -11.20 2.34
C ARG A 198 17.50 -10.69 3.23
N PRO A 199 18.04 -11.51 4.16
CA PRO A 199 19.21 -11.13 4.95
C PRO A 199 20.39 -10.71 4.07
N HIS A 200 20.99 -9.58 4.40
CA HIS A 200 22.17 -9.02 3.74
C HIS A 200 22.84 -8.06 4.71
N ASP A 201 24.08 -7.68 4.44
CA ASP A 201 24.73 -6.60 5.20
C ASP A 201 24.01 -5.28 4.91
N CYS A 202 23.41 -4.70 5.94
CA CYS A 202 22.71 -3.42 5.87
C CYS A 202 23.18 -2.42 6.94
N ALA A 203 24.32 -2.67 7.59
CA ALA A 203 24.84 -1.77 8.61
C ALA A 203 25.06 -0.35 8.07
N GLY A 204 25.55 -0.24 6.82
CA GLY A 204 25.75 1.02 6.12
C GLY A 204 24.48 1.67 5.53
N HIS A 205 23.32 1.03 5.61
CA HIS A 205 22.10 1.61 5.04
C HIS A 205 21.61 2.81 5.85
N PRO A 206 21.12 3.87 5.21
CA PRO A 206 20.79 5.15 5.88
C PRO A 206 19.84 5.03 7.08
N LEU A 207 18.78 4.21 6.96
CA LEU A 207 17.88 4.01 8.09
C LEU A 207 18.55 3.20 9.20
N THR A 208 19.38 2.22 8.88
CA THR A 208 20.11 1.41 9.86
C THR A 208 21.09 2.25 10.67
N GLN A 209 21.68 3.29 10.08
CA GLN A 209 22.53 4.25 10.80
C GLN A 209 21.73 5.04 11.86
N ILE A 210 20.43 5.24 11.66
CA ILE A 210 19.55 5.86 12.68
C ILE A 210 19.33 4.92 13.86
N TRP A 211 19.24 3.60 13.61
CA TRP A 211 19.03 2.56 14.60
C TRP A 211 19.90 1.34 14.27
N PRO A 212 21.19 1.32 14.69
CA PRO A 212 22.13 0.26 14.32
C PRO A 212 21.68 -1.16 14.69
N SER A 213 20.95 -1.33 15.77
CA SER A 213 20.39 -2.63 16.18
C SER A 213 19.52 -3.27 15.09
N ALA A 214 18.92 -2.47 14.20
CA ALA A 214 18.12 -2.97 13.07
C ALA A 214 18.94 -3.82 12.08
N ALA A 215 20.27 -3.68 12.03
CA ALA A 215 21.13 -4.50 11.16
C ALA A 215 21.06 -5.98 11.52
N ASN A 216 20.86 -6.28 12.81
CA ASN A 216 20.88 -7.64 13.36
C ASN A 216 19.47 -8.23 13.55
N ILE A 217 18.43 -7.46 13.31
CA ILE A 217 17.03 -7.88 13.51
C ILE A 217 16.42 -8.35 12.20
N TRP A 218 16.48 -9.65 11.93
CA TRP A 218 15.84 -10.28 10.77
C TRP A 218 14.70 -11.17 11.25
N HIS A 219 13.49 -10.65 11.17
CA HIS A 219 12.30 -11.44 11.47
C HIS A 219 11.95 -12.32 10.26
N LYS A 220 11.77 -13.62 10.49
CA LYS A 220 11.22 -14.52 9.47
C LYS A 220 9.88 -13.96 9.01
N THR A 221 9.79 -13.59 7.74
CA THR A 221 8.54 -13.25 7.07
C THR A 221 7.83 -14.55 6.71
N ARG A 222 7.00 -15.04 7.63
CA ARG A 222 5.97 -16.03 7.30
C ARG A 222 4.64 -15.33 7.18
#